data_5b87a720e377bd13c6d6b6f06df904d4
#
_entry.id   5b87a720e377bd13c6d6b6f06df904d4
#
_cell.length_a   1.000
_cell.length_b   1.000
_cell.length_c   1.000
_cell.angle_alpha   90.00
_cell.angle_beta   90.00
_cell.angle_gamma   90.00
#
_symmetry.space_group_name_H-M   'P 1'
#
loop_
_entity.id
_entity.type
_entity.pdbx_description
1 polymer ?
#
loop_
_entity_poly.entity_id
_entity_poly.type
_entity_poly.pdbx_seq_one_letter_code
_entity_poly.pdbx_strand_id
1 'polypeptide(L)'
;MNKLEYISGDLVMTNGLPIGTAKDVVYRVVSSDPSKTLELNNGTVLKGAVCLENLEGAKIEDKGFLSCECFAWVKDIVPIPLTQKFLCKNGWQVNSVDYDYAINDKLFFCAFPNSETGELELDVYNNIAPEGSYDVFQDDFYLGNISFVHQLQHILWALEINDNMKV
;
A
#
# COMPACT_ATOMS: atom_id res chain seq x y z
N MET A 1 12.98 -11.03 -14.60
CA MET A 1 11.67 -11.29 -13.96
C MET A 1 11.00 -9.94 -13.77
N ASN A 2 9.86 -9.68 -14.40
CA ASN A 2 9.10 -8.47 -14.08
C ASN A 2 8.54 -8.62 -12.66
N LYS A 3 9.00 -7.78 -11.74
CA LYS A 3 8.54 -7.79 -10.35
C LYS A 3 7.07 -7.34 -10.36
N LEU A 4 6.18 -8.09 -9.72
CA LEU A 4 4.82 -7.66 -9.46
C LEU A 4 4.90 -6.45 -8.54
N GLU A 5 4.45 -5.30 -9.03
CA GLU A 5 4.38 -4.06 -8.24
C GLU A 5 3.11 -4.06 -7.39
N TYR A 6 2.01 -4.61 -7.95
CA TYR A 6 0.71 -4.72 -7.29
C TYR A 6 0.22 -6.15 -7.27
N ILE A 7 -0.41 -6.56 -6.17
CA ILE A 7 -1.02 -7.89 -5.98
C ILE A 7 -2.49 -7.76 -5.60
N SER A 8 -3.24 -8.88 -5.67
CA SER A 8 -4.63 -8.90 -5.23
C SER A 8 -4.77 -8.48 -3.77
N GLY A 9 -5.71 -7.57 -3.49
CA GLY A 9 -5.94 -7.00 -2.18
C GLY A 9 -5.32 -5.61 -1.97
N ASP A 10 -4.34 -5.21 -2.78
CA ASP A 10 -3.70 -3.90 -2.65
C ASP A 10 -4.70 -2.76 -2.79
N LEU A 11 -4.53 -1.74 -1.95
CA LEU A 11 -5.26 -0.49 -2.03
C LEU A 11 -4.46 0.53 -2.84
N VAL A 12 -5.11 1.09 -3.85
CA VAL A 12 -4.50 2.04 -4.79
C VAL A 12 -5.49 3.14 -5.19
N MET A 13 -4.96 4.23 -5.72
CA MET A 13 -5.73 5.24 -6.45
C MET A 13 -5.40 5.17 -7.94
N THR A 14 -6.07 5.98 -8.74
CA THR A 14 -5.73 6.18 -10.15
C THR A 14 -5.58 7.67 -10.45
N ASN A 15 -4.96 7.98 -11.58
CA ASN A 15 -4.93 9.34 -12.11
C ASN A 15 -6.26 9.82 -12.71
N GLY A 16 -7.32 8.98 -12.66
CA GLY A 16 -8.65 9.24 -13.21
C GLY A 16 -8.80 9.00 -14.71
N LEU A 17 -7.76 8.52 -15.39
CA LEU A 17 -7.80 8.20 -16.83
C LEU A 17 -8.46 6.84 -17.15
N PRO A 18 -8.28 5.76 -16.35
CA PRO A 18 -8.97 4.51 -16.63
C PRO A 18 -10.49 4.67 -16.56
N ILE A 19 -11.19 4.04 -17.52
CA ILE A 19 -12.65 4.19 -17.69
C ILE A 19 -13.38 3.77 -16.40
N GLY A 20 -14.26 4.65 -15.92
CA GLY A 20 -15.03 4.44 -14.69
C GLY A 20 -14.31 4.82 -13.40
N THR A 21 -13.01 5.08 -13.44
CA THR A 21 -12.29 5.55 -12.25
C THR A 21 -12.39 7.07 -12.09
N ALA A 22 -12.12 7.54 -10.88
CA ALA A 22 -11.95 8.96 -10.59
C ALA A 22 -10.65 9.19 -9.82
N LYS A 23 -10.07 10.37 -10.00
CA LYS A 23 -8.92 10.80 -9.23
C LYS A 23 -9.29 10.91 -7.74
N ASP A 24 -8.35 10.58 -6.88
CA ASP A 24 -8.50 10.64 -5.41
C ASP A 24 -9.57 9.68 -4.84
N VAL A 25 -9.94 8.65 -5.61
CA VAL A 25 -10.79 7.55 -5.15
C VAL A 25 -9.92 6.30 -4.98
N VAL A 26 -10.14 5.59 -3.88
CA VAL A 26 -9.41 4.36 -3.56
C VAL A 26 -10.15 3.16 -4.14
N TYR A 27 -9.39 2.29 -4.77
CA TYR A 27 -9.81 1.02 -5.36
C TYR A 27 -9.02 -0.12 -4.75
N ARG A 28 -9.54 -1.35 -4.89
CA ARG A 28 -8.82 -2.58 -4.56
C ARG A 28 -8.36 -3.25 -5.84
N VAL A 29 -7.13 -3.73 -5.85
CA VAL A 29 -6.60 -4.57 -6.92
C VAL A 29 -7.20 -5.99 -6.80
N VAL A 30 -7.84 -6.47 -7.87
CA VAL A 30 -8.37 -7.83 -7.97
C VAL A 30 -7.31 -8.78 -8.50
N SER A 31 -6.62 -8.35 -9.55
CA SER A 31 -5.57 -9.14 -10.20
C SER A 31 -4.57 -8.23 -10.90
N SER A 32 -3.40 -8.77 -11.17
CA SER A 32 -2.30 -8.07 -11.84
C SER A 32 -1.70 -8.94 -12.93
N ASP A 33 -1.48 -8.36 -14.10
CA ASP A 33 -0.76 -9.00 -15.22
C ASP A 33 0.43 -8.13 -15.65
N PRO A 34 1.63 -8.38 -15.09
CA PRO A 34 2.83 -7.60 -15.42
C PRO A 34 3.36 -7.89 -16.84
N SER A 35 2.90 -8.97 -17.48
CA SER A 35 3.31 -9.36 -18.84
C SER A 35 2.50 -8.66 -19.91
N LYS A 36 1.33 -8.11 -19.56
CA LYS A 36 0.46 -7.44 -20.52
C LYS A 36 1.13 -6.21 -21.11
N THR A 37 1.12 -6.12 -22.44
CA THR A 37 1.70 -5.00 -23.17
C THR A 37 0.75 -4.51 -24.24
N LEU A 38 0.81 -3.22 -24.55
CA LEU A 38 0.09 -2.60 -25.67
C LEU A 38 0.97 -1.52 -26.28
N GLU A 39 1.25 -1.65 -27.57
CA GLU A 39 1.90 -0.60 -28.35
C GLU A 39 0.85 0.34 -28.95
N LEU A 40 0.99 1.62 -28.66
CA LEU A 40 0.14 2.68 -29.20
C LEU A 40 0.67 3.14 -30.58
N ASN A 41 -0.20 3.75 -31.39
CA ASN A 41 0.15 4.24 -32.73
C ASN A 41 1.30 5.28 -32.75
N ASN A 42 1.61 5.89 -31.63
CA ASN A 42 2.72 6.84 -31.47
C ASN A 42 4.04 6.17 -31.03
N GLY A 43 4.10 4.83 -31.00
CA GLY A 43 5.26 4.07 -30.55
C GLY A 43 5.42 3.92 -29.05
N THR A 44 4.51 4.46 -28.24
CA THR A 44 4.53 4.27 -26.78
C THR A 44 4.08 2.85 -26.43
N VAL A 45 4.87 2.17 -25.62
CA VAL A 45 4.54 0.83 -25.12
C VAL A 45 4.02 0.92 -23.69
N LEU A 46 2.77 0.55 -23.48
CA LEU A 46 2.18 0.37 -22.15
C LEU A 46 2.55 -1.02 -21.62
N LYS A 47 2.91 -1.11 -20.34
CA LYS A 47 3.32 -2.36 -19.71
C LYS A 47 2.64 -2.53 -18.36
N GLY A 48 2.26 -3.78 -18.06
CA GLY A 48 1.57 -4.16 -16.84
C GLY A 48 0.15 -3.62 -16.78
N ALA A 49 -0.78 -4.45 -16.40
CA ALA A 49 -2.17 -4.07 -16.19
C ALA A 49 -2.67 -4.63 -14.86
N VAL A 50 -3.55 -3.89 -14.22
CA VAL A 50 -4.25 -4.30 -12.99
C VAL A 50 -5.74 -4.25 -13.22
N CYS A 51 -6.47 -5.18 -12.63
CA CYS A 51 -7.93 -5.17 -12.57
C CYS A 51 -8.34 -4.55 -11.24
N LEU A 52 -9.26 -3.59 -11.28
CA LEU A 52 -9.69 -2.80 -10.12
C LEU A 52 -11.16 -3.05 -9.81
N GLU A 53 -11.49 -3.06 -8.53
CA GLU A 53 -12.86 -3.06 -8.02
C GLU A 53 -13.09 -1.92 -7.04
N ASN A 54 -14.37 -1.56 -6.82
CA ASN A 54 -14.75 -0.64 -5.77
C ASN A 54 -14.51 -1.27 -4.40
N LEU A 55 -14.23 -0.44 -3.40
CA LEU A 55 -14.21 -0.89 -2.02
C LEU A 55 -15.58 -1.38 -1.58
N GLU A 56 -15.58 -2.29 -0.62
CA GLU A 56 -16.82 -2.76 0.01
C GLU A 56 -17.65 -1.58 0.54
N GLY A 57 -18.94 -1.57 0.22
CA GLY A 57 -19.86 -0.49 0.62
C GLY A 57 -19.91 0.72 -0.33
N ALA A 58 -19.06 0.79 -1.36
CA ALA A 58 -19.21 1.79 -2.42
C ALA A 58 -20.57 1.63 -3.15
N LYS A 59 -21.18 2.78 -3.48
CA LYS A 59 -22.50 2.83 -4.12
C LYS A 59 -22.42 3.46 -5.49
N ILE A 60 -23.43 3.18 -6.32
CA ILE A 60 -23.48 3.64 -7.72
C ILE A 60 -23.47 5.18 -7.84
N GLU A 61 -23.94 5.91 -6.83
CA GLU A 61 -23.91 7.36 -6.75
C GLU A 61 -22.54 7.92 -6.34
N ASP A 62 -21.63 7.08 -5.85
CA ASP A 62 -20.30 7.52 -5.42
C ASP A 62 -19.44 7.91 -6.63
N LYS A 63 -18.68 8.99 -6.49
CA LYS A 63 -17.72 9.41 -7.51
C LYS A 63 -16.73 8.27 -7.78
N GLY A 64 -16.55 7.93 -9.06
CA GLY A 64 -15.63 6.86 -9.45
C GLY A 64 -16.15 5.45 -9.14
N PHE A 65 -17.44 5.27 -9.01
CA PHE A 65 -18.02 3.96 -8.89
C PHE A 65 -17.84 3.15 -10.18
N LEU A 66 -17.26 1.96 -10.06
CA LEU A 66 -17.12 1.02 -11.16
C LEU A 66 -18.34 0.09 -11.20
N SER A 67 -19.05 0.05 -12.33
CA SER A 67 -20.16 -0.89 -12.53
C SER A 67 -19.70 -2.33 -12.76
N CYS A 68 -18.42 -2.51 -13.10
CA CYS A 68 -17.72 -3.78 -13.30
C CYS A 68 -16.23 -3.57 -13.07
N GLU A 69 -15.48 -4.66 -13.04
CA GLU A 69 -14.01 -4.59 -12.97
C GLU A 69 -13.44 -3.73 -14.10
N CYS A 70 -12.53 -2.83 -13.75
CA CYS A 70 -11.83 -1.96 -14.67
C CYS A 70 -10.40 -2.41 -14.83
N PHE A 71 -9.91 -2.47 -16.07
CA PHE A 71 -8.49 -2.64 -16.35
C PHE A 71 -7.80 -1.27 -16.44
N ALA A 72 -6.78 -1.09 -15.60
CA ALA A 72 -5.92 0.08 -15.61
C ALA A 72 -4.48 -0.34 -15.93
N TRP A 73 -3.76 0.51 -16.67
CA TRP A 73 -2.33 0.31 -16.87
C TRP A 73 -1.57 0.72 -15.61
N VAL A 74 -0.49 0.02 -15.27
CA VAL A 74 0.33 0.33 -14.07
C VAL A 74 0.75 1.79 -14.04
N LYS A 75 1.05 2.42 -15.18
CA LYS A 75 1.39 3.85 -15.27
C LYS A 75 0.26 4.81 -14.83
N ASP A 76 -0.99 4.34 -14.81
CA ASP A 76 -2.17 5.13 -14.44
C ASP A 76 -2.60 4.87 -12.98
N ILE A 77 -1.91 3.95 -12.30
CA ILE A 77 -2.07 3.70 -10.88
C ILE A 77 -1.27 4.74 -10.09
N VAL A 78 -1.87 5.26 -9.05
CA VAL A 78 -1.27 6.19 -8.11
C VAL A 78 -1.20 5.49 -6.75
N PRO A 79 0.01 5.21 -6.24
CA PRO A 79 0.15 4.59 -4.92
C PRO A 79 -0.36 5.54 -3.84
N ILE A 80 -0.95 4.99 -2.78
CA ILE A 80 -1.43 5.77 -1.63
C ILE A 80 -0.25 5.99 -0.68
N PRO A 81 0.13 7.27 -0.39
CA PRO A 81 1.21 7.55 0.54
C PRO A 81 0.85 7.11 1.96
N LEU A 82 1.84 6.65 2.70
CA LEU A 82 1.71 6.43 4.14
C LEU A 82 1.69 7.77 4.87
N THR A 83 0.77 7.91 5.82
CA THR A 83 0.66 9.08 6.69
C THR A 83 0.42 8.64 8.14
N GLN A 84 0.78 9.47 9.10
CA GLN A 84 0.49 9.23 10.52
C GLN A 84 -1.00 8.95 10.74
N LYS A 85 -1.87 9.75 10.11
CA LYS A 85 -3.33 9.58 10.20
C LYS A 85 -3.78 8.19 9.72
N PHE A 86 -3.20 7.72 8.61
CA PHE A 86 -3.48 6.40 8.06
C PHE A 86 -3.08 5.29 9.03
N LEU A 87 -1.86 5.35 9.57
CA LEU A 87 -1.36 4.37 10.53
C LEU A 87 -2.22 4.31 11.79
N CYS A 88 -2.51 5.46 12.42
CA CYS A 88 -3.37 5.53 13.60
C CYS A 88 -4.79 5.00 13.34
N LYS A 89 -5.37 5.29 12.16
CA LYS A 89 -6.69 4.77 11.75
C LYS A 89 -6.71 3.24 11.68
N ASN A 90 -5.57 2.63 11.37
CA ASN A 90 -5.39 1.17 11.26
C ASN A 90 -4.84 0.53 12.54
N GLY A 91 -4.86 1.24 13.66
CA GLY A 91 -4.53 0.69 14.98
C GLY A 91 -3.05 0.72 15.34
N TRP A 92 -2.21 1.35 14.51
CA TRP A 92 -0.81 1.57 14.85
C TRP A 92 -0.69 2.61 15.96
N GLN A 93 0.04 2.26 17.01
CA GLN A 93 0.26 3.16 18.14
C GLN A 93 1.57 3.92 17.94
N VAL A 94 1.52 5.23 18.15
CA VAL A 94 2.71 6.07 18.17
C VAL A 94 3.40 5.88 19.51
N ASN A 95 4.65 5.42 19.51
CA ASN A 95 5.48 5.47 20.68
C ASN A 95 5.99 6.91 20.87
N SER A 96 5.74 7.52 22.02
CA SER A 96 5.91 8.96 22.24
C SER A 96 7.36 9.44 22.27
N VAL A 97 8.35 8.58 22.14
CA VAL A 97 9.76 8.94 22.32
C VAL A 97 10.49 9.17 20.99
N ASP A 98 10.19 8.40 19.91
CA ASP A 98 10.98 8.45 18.67
C ASP A 98 10.20 8.24 17.38
N TYR A 99 8.94 8.65 17.29
CA TYR A 99 8.09 8.45 16.09
C TYR A 99 7.93 6.99 15.64
N ASP A 100 8.17 6.04 16.54
CA ASP A 100 8.02 4.62 16.24
C ASP A 100 6.57 4.19 16.29
N TYR A 101 6.16 3.41 15.33
CA TYR A 101 4.84 2.81 15.27
C TYR A 101 4.96 1.30 15.49
N ALA A 102 4.17 0.76 16.38
CA ALA A 102 4.09 -0.67 16.60
C ALA A 102 2.65 -1.18 16.45
N ILE A 103 2.52 -2.38 15.87
CA ILE A 103 1.28 -3.15 15.83
C ILE A 103 1.53 -4.46 16.54
N ASN A 104 1.53 -4.67 17.67
CA ASN A 104 2.02 -5.79 18.47
C ASN A 104 3.55 -5.75 18.69
N ASP A 105 4.03 -6.65 19.50
CA ASP A 105 5.44 -6.75 19.92
C ASP A 105 6.37 -7.31 18.82
N LYS A 106 5.85 -7.54 17.60
CA LYS A 106 6.59 -8.23 16.53
C LYS A 106 7.02 -7.31 15.38
N LEU A 107 6.24 -6.29 15.09
CA LEU A 107 6.50 -5.40 13.95
C LEU A 107 6.46 -3.95 14.39
N PHE A 108 7.50 -3.21 14.12
CA PHE A 108 7.58 -1.78 14.40
C PHE A 108 8.27 -1.02 13.27
N PHE A 109 8.09 0.28 13.26
CA PHE A 109 8.61 1.19 12.26
C PHE A 109 9.34 2.37 12.90
N CYS A 110 10.49 2.73 12.34
CA CYS A 110 11.05 4.06 12.48
C CYS A 110 10.48 4.94 11.37
N ALA A 111 9.84 6.04 11.72
CA ALA A 111 9.14 6.89 10.77
C ALA A 111 9.90 8.19 10.52
N PHE A 112 10.12 8.49 9.24
CA PHE A 112 10.77 9.72 8.79
C PHE A 112 9.72 10.59 8.07
N PRO A 113 9.13 11.59 8.75
CA PRO A 113 8.11 12.43 8.13
C PRO A 113 8.74 13.40 7.12
N ASN A 114 8.15 13.48 5.94
CA ASN A 114 8.41 14.57 5.02
C ASN A 114 7.74 15.84 5.57
N SER A 115 8.54 16.85 5.88
CA SER A 115 8.06 18.09 6.51
C SER A 115 7.14 18.93 5.62
N GLU A 116 7.18 18.74 4.30
CA GLU A 116 6.38 19.50 3.33
C GLU A 116 5.06 18.84 3.02
N THR A 117 5.04 17.50 2.87
CA THR A 117 3.85 16.75 2.45
C THR A 117 3.14 16.04 3.59
N GLY A 118 3.80 15.81 4.71
CA GLY A 118 3.30 14.99 5.83
C GLY A 118 3.24 13.49 5.51
N GLU A 119 3.81 13.07 4.37
CA GLU A 119 3.99 11.68 4.00
C GLU A 119 5.09 11.06 4.85
N LEU A 120 4.99 9.76 5.10
CA LEU A 120 5.96 9.01 5.89
C LEU A 120 6.77 8.08 5.00
N GLU A 121 8.06 8.07 5.27
CA GLU A 121 8.98 7.02 4.86
C GLU A 121 9.26 6.17 6.09
N LEU A 122 9.01 4.85 6.01
CA LEU A 122 9.12 3.95 7.14
C LEU A 122 10.24 2.95 6.93
N ASP A 123 11.16 2.89 7.87
CA ASP A 123 12.04 1.73 8.04
C ASP A 123 11.31 0.67 8.86
N VAL A 124 11.17 -0.52 8.30
CA VAL A 124 10.38 -1.60 8.87
C VAL A 124 11.28 -2.63 9.51
N TYR A 125 10.97 -3.00 10.75
CA TYR A 125 11.71 -3.97 11.52
C TYR A 125 10.77 -5.07 12.04
N ASN A 126 11.26 -6.31 12.03
CA ASN A 126 10.61 -7.42 12.69
C ASN A 126 11.40 -7.77 13.97
N ASN A 127 10.76 -7.72 15.11
CA ASN A 127 11.33 -8.15 16.36
C ASN A 127 11.26 -9.68 16.46
N ILE A 128 12.39 -10.33 16.46
CA ILE A 128 12.53 -11.79 16.61
C ILE A 128 12.93 -12.23 18.02
N ALA A 129 13.05 -11.29 18.94
CA ALA A 129 13.43 -11.59 20.34
C ALA A 129 12.40 -12.51 21.01
N PRO A 130 12.84 -13.48 21.83
CA PRO A 130 11.93 -14.31 22.62
C PRO A 130 11.11 -13.44 23.59
N GLU A 131 9.85 -13.81 23.84
CA GLU A 131 9.01 -13.14 24.84
C GLU A 131 9.76 -13.03 26.20
N GLY A 132 9.91 -11.78 26.70
CA GLY A 132 10.56 -11.48 27.97
C GLY A 132 12.02 -11.09 27.90
N SER A 133 12.62 -10.96 26.71
CA SER A 133 13.95 -10.35 26.57
C SER A 133 13.82 -8.82 26.63
N TYR A 134 14.65 -8.18 27.47
CA TYR A 134 14.63 -6.73 27.67
C TYR A 134 15.49 -5.94 26.65
N ASP A 135 16.23 -6.64 25.78
CA ASP A 135 17.09 -6.00 24.76
C ASP A 135 16.38 -5.99 23.39
N VAL A 136 15.48 -5.05 23.24
CA VAL A 136 14.64 -4.86 22.04
C VAL A 136 15.46 -4.55 20.80
N PHE A 137 16.70 -4.07 20.92
CA PHE A 137 17.50 -3.59 19.78
C PHE A 137 18.58 -4.57 19.28
N GLN A 138 18.81 -5.71 19.93
CA GLN A 138 19.85 -6.65 19.48
C GLN A 138 19.36 -7.70 18.48
N ASP A 139 18.05 -7.92 18.39
CA ASP A 139 17.45 -9.00 17.60
C ASP A 139 16.49 -8.50 16.51
N ASP A 140 16.54 -7.19 16.18
CA ASP A 140 15.69 -6.63 15.16
C ASP A 140 16.19 -6.94 13.76
N PHE A 141 15.31 -7.44 12.92
CA PHE A 141 15.61 -7.72 11.53
C PHE A 141 15.00 -6.65 10.62
N TYR A 142 15.86 -5.86 9.97
CA TYR A 142 15.45 -4.85 9.01
C TYR A 142 14.85 -5.50 7.77
N LEU A 143 13.60 -5.18 7.48
CA LEU A 143 12.86 -5.72 6.33
C LEU A 143 12.93 -4.83 5.09
N GLY A 144 13.11 -3.54 5.24
CA GLY A 144 13.19 -2.59 4.14
C GLY A 144 12.58 -1.24 4.47
N ASN A 145 12.68 -0.34 3.49
CA ASN A 145 12.09 1.00 3.53
C ASN A 145 10.83 1.02 2.66
N ILE A 146 9.77 1.65 3.16
CA ILE A 146 8.48 1.75 2.47
C ILE A 146 7.89 3.16 2.62
N SER A 147 7.14 3.59 1.60
CA SER A 147 6.48 4.90 1.56
C SER A 147 4.99 4.80 1.23
N PHE A 148 4.50 3.63 0.81
CA PHE A 148 3.16 3.46 0.29
C PHE A 148 2.39 2.34 0.98
N VAL A 149 1.06 2.50 1.01
CA VAL A 149 0.13 1.57 1.67
C VAL A 149 0.26 0.14 1.14
N HIS A 150 0.31 -0.07 -0.18
CA HIS A 150 0.43 -1.42 -0.75
C HIS A 150 1.75 -2.11 -0.35
N GLN A 151 2.84 -1.36 -0.20
CA GLN A 151 4.11 -1.93 0.30
C GLN A 151 3.98 -2.44 1.73
N LEU A 152 3.28 -1.69 2.59
CA LEU A 152 2.96 -2.12 3.95
C LEU A 152 2.06 -3.37 3.93
N GLN A 153 1.04 -3.40 3.07
CA GLN A 153 0.18 -4.58 2.90
C GLN A 153 0.99 -5.83 2.52
N HIS A 154 1.97 -5.70 1.59
CA HIS A 154 2.83 -6.81 1.20
C HIS A 154 3.65 -7.36 2.36
N ILE A 155 4.18 -6.49 3.24
CA ILE A 155 4.92 -6.92 4.43
C ILE A 155 4.00 -7.62 5.42
N LEU A 156 2.83 -7.06 5.70
CA LEU A 156 1.85 -7.65 6.61
C LEU A 156 1.39 -9.02 6.11
N TRP A 157 1.09 -9.11 4.81
CA TRP A 157 0.73 -10.38 4.18
C TRP A 157 1.85 -11.43 4.28
N ALA A 158 3.10 -11.03 4.00
CA ALA A 158 4.26 -11.93 4.07
C ALA A 158 4.53 -12.44 5.50
N LEU A 159 4.14 -11.67 6.52
CA LEU A 159 4.27 -12.02 7.94
C LEU A 159 3.02 -12.67 8.51
N GLU A 160 2.01 -12.97 7.67
CA GLU A 160 0.71 -13.53 8.09
C GLU A 160 -0.02 -12.64 9.12
N ILE A 161 0.20 -11.34 9.06
CA ILE A 161 -0.49 -10.33 9.86
C ILE A 161 -1.69 -9.82 9.04
N ASN A 162 -2.75 -9.39 9.72
CA ASN A 162 -3.92 -8.82 9.03
C ASN A 162 -3.54 -7.59 8.18
N ASP A 163 -3.66 -7.73 6.86
CA ASP A 163 -3.36 -6.72 5.85
C ASP A 163 -4.60 -5.91 5.41
N ASN A 164 -5.77 -6.19 5.97
CA ASN A 164 -7.01 -5.46 5.70
C ASN A 164 -6.96 -4.06 6.29
N MET A 165 -6.63 -3.09 5.47
CA MET A 165 -6.49 -1.70 5.87
C MET A 165 -7.71 -0.85 5.52
N LYS A 166 -7.98 0.15 6.37
CA LYS A 166 -9.04 1.16 6.19
C LYS A 166 -8.40 2.45 5.68
N VAL A 167 -8.86 2.95 4.56
CA VAL A 167 -8.40 4.21 3.92
C VAL A 167 -9.30 5.36 4.30
#